data_d45fa388fde6b395b9bb23a33b97f77b
#
_entry.id   d45fa388fde6b395b9bb23a33b97f77b
#
_cell.length_a   1.000
_cell.length_b   1.000
_cell.length_c   1.000
_cell.angle_alpha   90.00
_cell.angle_beta   90.00
_cell.angle_gamma   90.00
#
_symmetry.space_group_name_H-M   'P 1'
#
loop_
_entity.id
_entity.type
_entity.pdbx_description
1 polymer ?
#
loop_
_entity_poly.entity_id
_entity_poly.type
_entity_poly.pdbx_seq_one_letter_code
_entity_poly.pdbx_strand_id
1 'polypeptide(L)'
;ILRYVERDMSSPQGGFYSATDADSLGPSGDREEGWFFTWTPDELSSALPKEQAHLVSAYYNVTVAGNFEGRNILNTPKPLLEVAEELNIPLEHAESLLNTARETLYKTRTSRPAPLRDNKVLTSWNGLMISAFAQASLILDRPDYAERATAAANFLLTHSRVDGQLRRTHANGQARINAYLD
;
A
#
# COMPACT_ATOMS: atom_id res chain seq x y z
N ILE A 1 1.96 -1.57 6.35
CA ILE A 1 1.10 -0.37 6.17
C ILE A 1 1.98 0.87 5.99
N LEU A 2 2.83 1.27 6.95
CA LEU A 2 3.59 2.53 6.90
C LEU A 2 4.48 2.65 5.66
N ARG A 3 5.17 1.58 5.26
CA ARG A 3 5.95 1.55 4.00
C ARG A 3 5.11 1.87 2.76
N TYR A 4 3.85 1.41 2.73
CA TYR A 4 2.94 1.76 1.63
C TYR A 4 2.62 3.26 1.65
N VAL A 5 2.30 3.81 2.82
CA VAL A 5 1.98 5.23 2.96
C VAL A 5 3.17 6.11 2.55
N GLU A 6 4.39 5.77 2.99
CA GLU A 6 5.60 6.49 2.59
C GLU A 6 5.82 6.46 1.08
N ARG A 7 5.71 5.29 0.49
CA ARG A 7 6.05 5.08 -0.92
C ARG A 7 4.98 5.60 -1.88
N ASP A 8 3.69 5.33 -1.57
CA ASP A 8 2.61 5.51 -2.53
C ASP A 8 1.67 6.68 -2.18
N MET A 9 1.56 7.02 -0.88
CA MET A 9 0.58 7.99 -0.40
C MET A 9 1.21 9.27 0.18
N SER A 10 2.51 9.49 -0.04
CA SER A 10 3.21 10.65 0.49
C SER A 10 3.43 11.71 -0.57
N SER A 11 3.13 12.94 -0.21
CA SER A 11 3.48 14.12 -1.00
C SER A 11 4.96 14.47 -0.85
N PRO A 12 5.66 14.86 -1.92
CA PRO A 12 7.01 15.43 -1.82
C PRO A 12 7.08 16.65 -0.91
N GLN A 13 5.96 17.34 -0.69
CA GLN A 13 5.87 18.51 0.19
C GLN A 13 5.66 18.16 1.67
N GLY A 14 5.44 16.88 2.00
CA GLY A 14 5.32 16.40 3.38
C GLY A 14 4.00 15.74 3.75
N GLY A 15 2.87 16.23 3.28
CA GLY A 15 1.55 15.68 3.62
C GLY A 15 1.29 14.28 3.05
N PHE A 16 0.22 13.63 3.53
CA PHE A 16 -0.26 12.36 3.03
C PHE A 16 -1.50 12.57 2.17
N TYR A 17 -1.54 11.93 1.01
CA TYR A 17 -2.68 11.93 0.11
C TYR A 17 -3.86 11.12 0.66
N SER A 18 -5.08 11.41 0.15
CA SER A 18 -6.31 10.86 0.74
C SER A 18 -6.60 9.43 0.30
N ALA A 19 -6.54 9.12 -0.98
CA ALA A 19 -6.98 7.83 -1.50
C ALA A 19 -6.36 7.50 -2.86
N THR A 20 -6.47 6.24 -3.26
CA THR A 20 -6.38 5.79 -4.65
C THR A 20 -7.75 5.29 -5.10
N ASP A 21 -8.03 5.41 -6.39
CA ASP A 21 -9.22 4.82 -6.99
C ASP A 21 -9.21 3.29 -6.80
N ALA A 22 -10.36 2.68 -6.71
CA ALA A 22 -10.51 1.23 -6.73
C ALA A 22 -10.21 0.67 -8.12
N ASP A 23 -10.54 1.45 -9.17
CA ASP A 23 -10.41 1.04 -10.56
C ASP A 23 -9.07 1.40 -11.16
N SER A 24 -8.59 0.55 -12.04
CA SER A 24 -7.44 0.79 -12.91
C SER A 24 -7.72 0.24 -14.32
N LEU A 25 -6.92 0.66 -15.30
CA LEU A 25 -7.07 0.15 -16.66
C LEU A 25 -6.60 -1.31 -16.73
N GLY A 26 -7.51 -2.21 -17.08
CA GLY A 26 -7.22 -3.61 -17.37
C GLY A 26 -6.60 -3.81 -18.78
N PRO A 27 -6.26 -5.05 -19.14
CA PRO A 27 -5.66 -5.38 -20.44
C PRO A 27 -6.56 -5.08 -21.65
N SER A 28 -7.88 -5.09 -21.45
CA SER A 28 -8.88 -4.72 -22.47
C SER A 28 -8.90 -3.23 -22.77
N GLY A 29 -8.32 -2.39 -21.90
CA GLY A 29 -8.45 -0.94 -21.93
C GLY A 29 -9.65 -0.40 -21.16
N ASP A 30 -10.49 -1.29 -20.61
CA ASP A 30 -11.60 -0.92 -19.72
C ASP A 30 -11.10 -0.72 -18.28
N ARG A 31 -11.90 0.02 -17.51
CA ARG A 31 -11.63 0.19 -16.09
C ARG A 31 -12.19 -1.00 -15.32
N GLU A 32 -11.34 -1.64 -14.54
CA GLU A 32 -11.67 -2.82 -13.75
C GLU A 32 -11.33 -2.56 -12.29
N GLU A 33 -12.26 -2.87 -11.39
CA GLU A 33 -12.04 -2.73 -9.95
C GLU A 33 -10.98 -3.73 -9.48
N GLY A 34 -10.03 -3.25 -8.71
CA GLY A 34 -9.00 -4.08 -8.09
C GLY A 34 -7.96 -4.68 -9.05
N TRP A 35 -8.08 -4.50 -10.37
CA TRP A 35 -7.17 -5.16 -11.33
C TRP A 35 -5.69 -4.89 -11.04
N PHE A 36 -5.33 -3.67 -10.68
CA PHE A 36 -3.95 -3.33 -10.35
C PHE A 36 -3.37 -4.19 -9.22
N PHE A 37 -4.18 -4.57 -8.23
CA PHE A 37 -3.74 -5.24 -7.00
C PHE A 37 -3.93 -6.76 -7.02
N THR A 38 -4.80 -7.27 -7.89
CA THR A 38 -5.19 -8.68 -7.93
C THR A 38 -4.33 -9.49 -8.89
N TRP A 39 -4.34 -10.82 -8.72
CA TRP A 39 -3.52 -11.74 -9.49
C TRP A 39 -4.33 -12.97 -9.92
N THR A 40 -3.99 -13.52 -11.08
CA THR A 40 -4.41 -14.86 -11.48
C THR A 40 -3.27 -15.85 -11.26
N PRO A 41 -3.55 -17.18 -11.17
CA PRO A 41 -2.50 -18.21 -11.14
C PRO A 41 -1.54 -18.13 -12.34
N ASP A 42 -2.06 -17.82 -13.52
CA ASP A 42 -1.27 -17.70 -14.75
C ASP A 42 -0.32 -16.50 -14.70
N GLU A 43 -0.77 -15.36 -14.19
CA GLU A 43 0.07 -14.19 -13.98
C GLU A 43 1.21 -14.47 -13.00
N LEU A 44 0.93 -15.20 -11.90
CA LEU A 44 1.97 -15.61 -10.95
C LEU A 44 2.99 -16.56 -11.59
N SER A 45 2.50 -17.55 -12.34
CA SER A 45 3.34 -18.54 -13.00
C SER A 45 4.20 -17.92 -14.12
N SER A 46 3.72 -16.84 -14.74
CA SER A 46 4.46 -16.09 -15.77
C SER A 46 5.51 -15.17 -15.15
N ALA A 47 5.23 -14.62 -13.96
CA ALA A 47 6.10 -13.65 -13.29
C ALA A 47 7.21 -14.30 -12.45
N LEU A 48 6.97 -15.51 -11.94
CA LEU A 48 7.82 -16.16 -10.94
C LEU A 48 8.36 -17.51 -11.43
N PRO A 49 9.57 -17.91 -11.01
CA PRO A 49 10.02 -19.29 -11.11
C PRO A 49 9.05 -20.27 -10.47
N LYS A 50 8.96 -21.50 -10.98
CA LYS A 50 7.98 -22.51 -10.57
C LYS A 50 7.89 -22.72 -9.04
N GLU A 51 9.04 -22.81 -8.37
CA GLU A 51 9.12 -23.01 -6.92
C GLU A 51 8.52 -21.82 -6.16
N GLN A 52 8.88 -20.59 -6.55
CA GLN A 52 8.33 -19.38 -5.97
C GLN A 52 6.83 -19.24 -6.23
N ALA A 53 6.38 -19.53 -7.47
CA ALA A 53 4.96 -19.47 -7.82
C ALA A 53 4.14 -20.46 -6.98
N HIS A 54 4.66 -21.66 -6.72
CA HIS A 54 4.02 -22.67 -5.88
C HIS A 54 3.90 -22.22 -4.42
N LEU A 55 5.01 -21.74 -3.83
CA LEU A 55 4.99 -21.20 -2.46
C LEU A 55 4.06 -19.99 -2.33
N VAL A 56 4.13 -19.05 -3.28
CA VAL A 56 3.30 -17.83 -3.28
C VAL A 56 1.82 -18.19 -3.38
N SER A 57 1.46 -19.14 -4.26
CA SER A 57 0.07 -19.57 -4.41
C SER A 57 -0.47 -20.24 -3.15
N ALA A 58 0.32 -21.09 -2.50
CA ALA A 58 -0.05 -21.72 -1.24
C ALA A 58 -0.16 -20.68 -0.10
N TYR A 59 0.84 -19.84 0.06
CA TYR A 59 0.90 -18.87 1.16
C TYR A 59 -0.15 -17.76 1.05
N TYR A 60 -0.44 -17.28 -0.15
CA TYR A 60 -1.44 -16.24 -0.39
C TYR A 60 -2.82 -16.79 -0.80
N ASN A 61 -3.03 -18.10 -0.68
CA ASN A 61 -4.29 -18.74 -0.98
C ASN A 61 -4.84 -18.41 -2.38
N VAL A 62 -3.97 -18.50 -3.39
CA VAL A 62 -4.32 -18.19 -4.78
C VAL A 62 -4.97 -19.42 -5.43
N THR A 63 -6.16 -19.25 -5.95
CA THR A 63 -6.95 -20.30 -6.58
C THR A 63 -7.38 -19.92 -7.99
N VAL A 64 -7.76 -20.92 -8.80
CA VAL A 64 -8.29 -20.68 -10.17
C VAL A 64 -9.62 -19.92 -10.13
N ALA A 65 -10.47 -20.22 -9.15
CA ALA A 65 -11.76 -19.54 -8.99
C ALA A 65 -11.59 -18.08 -8.55
N GLY A 66 -10.49 -17.76 -7.88
CA GLY A 66 -10.29 -16.46 -7.28
C GLY A 66 -11.13 -16.21 -6.04
N ASN A 67 -10.88 -15.08 -5.38
CA ASN A 67 -11.65 -14.58 -4.25
C ASN A 67 -12.21 -13.18 -4.48
N PHE A 68 -12.02 -12.64 -5.69
CA PHE A 68 -12.49 -11.33 -6.12
C PHE A 68 -12.62 -11.32 -7.66
N GLU A 69 -13.86 -11.39 -8.18
CA GLU A 69 -14.18 -11.32 -9.62
C GLU A 69 -13.31 -12.22 -10.52
N GLY A 70 -13.12 -13.48 -10.12
CA GLY A 70 -12.28 -14.43 -10.86
C GLY A 70 -10.77 -14.21 -10.74
N ARG A 71 -10.34 -13.25 -9.94
CA ARG A 71 -8.95 -12.94 -9.61
C ARG A 71 -8.70 -13.15 -8.11
N ASN A 72 -7.48 -12.97 -7.66
CA ASN A 72 -7.12 -13.17 -6.26
C ASN A 72 -6.56 -11.89 -5.64
N ILE A 73 -7.21 -11.45 -4.56
CA ILE A 73 -6.59 -10.58 -3.57
C ILE A 73 -5.68 -11.47 -2.73
N LEU A 74 -4.39 -11.17 -2.70
CA LEU A 74 -3.41 -11.92 -1.92
C LEU A 74 -3.68 -11.74 -0.42
N ASN A 75 -3.94 -12.85 0.28
CA ASN A 75 -4.19 -12.86 1.72
C ASN A 75 -3.36 -13.97 2.38
N THR A 76 -3.18 -13.90 3.69
CA THR A 76 -2.33 -14.83 4.45
C THR A 76 -3.19 -15.59 5.46
N PRO A 77 -3.93 -16.64 5.04
CA PRO A 77 -4.80 -17.39 5.94
C PRO A 77 -4.05 -18.25 6.95
N LYS A 78 -2.78 -18.57 6.65
CA LYS A 78 -1.91 -19.41 7.47
C LYS A 78 -0.55 -18.75 7.71
N PRO A 79 0.12 -19.02 8.85
CA PRO A 79 1.51 -18.65 9.04
C PRO A 79 2.43 -19.32 8.00
N LEU A 80 3.54 -18.64 7.64
CA LEU A 80 4.50 -19.19 6.67
C LEU A 80 5.11 -20.53 7.13
N LEU A 81 5.30 -20.72 8.44
CA LEU A 81 5.80 -21.97 9.01
C LEU A 81 4.90 -23.16 8.61
N GLU A 82 3.59 -23.02 8.78
CA GLU A 82 2.61 -24.06 8.46
C GLU A 82 2.63 -24.39 6.95
N VAL A 83 2.71 -23.35 6.10
CA VAL A 83 2.82 -23.54 4.65
C VAL A 83 4.16 -24.21 4.26
N ALA A 84 5.26 -23.85 4.90
CA ALA A 84 6.56 -24.46 4.66
C ALA A 84 6.57 -25.95 5.03
N GLU A 85 5.94 -26.31 6.16
CA GLU A 85 5.75 -27.71 6.58
C GLU A 85 4.89 -28.48 5.57
N GLU A 86 3.76 -27.92 5.12
CA GLU A 86 2.89 -28.53 4.10
C GLU A 86 3.62 -28.79 2.77
N LEU A 87 4.50 -27.87 2.38
CA LEU A 87 5.31 -27.99 1.16
C LEU A 87 6.60 -28.78 1.34
N ASN A 88 6.88 -29.21 2.58
CA ASN A 88 8.11 -29.93 2.95
C ASN A 88 9.40 -29.18 2.56
N ILE A 89 9.45 -27.88 2.84
CA ILE A 89 10.62 -27.01 2.65
C ILE A 89 11.05 -26.37 3.97
N PRO A 90 12.35 -26.14 4.18
CA PRO A 90 12.83 -25.43 5.37
C PRO A 90 12.25 -24.01 5.47
N LEU A 91 11.88 -23.56 6.67
CA LEU A 91 11.30 -22.23 6.89
C LEU A 91 12.20 -21.11 6.36
N GLU A 92 13.50 -21.18 6.64
CA GLU A 92 14.47 -20.18 6.16
C GLU A 92 14.50 -20.08 4.63
N HIS A 93 14.36 -21.23 3.94
CA HIS A 93 14.27 -21.27 2.47
C HIS A 93 12.96 -20.66 1.99
N ALA A 94 11.82 -20.98 2.64
CA ALA A 94 10.53 -20.38 2.34
C ALA A 94 10.53 -18.85 2.52
N GLU A 95 11.16 -18.34 3.59
CA GLU A 95 11.32 -16.90 3.82
C GLU A 95 12.12 -16.22 2.71
N SER A 96 13.24 -16.82 2.30
CA SER A 96 14.07 -16.31 1.21
C SER A 96 13.33 -16.27 -0.12
N LEU A 97 12.66 -17.36 -0.49
CA LEU A 97 11.85 -17.46 -1.71
C LEU A 97 10.72 -16.41 -1.70
N LEU A 98 10.01 -16.29 -0.59
CA LEU A 98 8.88 -15.36 -0.46
C LEU A 98 9.33 -13.91 -0.55
N ASN A 99 10.46 -13.54 0.05
CA ASN A 99 11.00 -12.19 -0.03
C ASN A 99 11.38 -11.82 -1.47
N THR A 100 12.07 -12.72 -2.16
CA THR A 100 12.43 -12.52 -3.58
C THR A 100 11.20 -12.44 -4.47
N ALA A 101 10.21 -13.33 -4.23
CA ALA A 101 8.95 -13.31 -4.98
C ALA A 101 8.18 -12.00 -4.78
N ARG A 102 8.11 -11.48 -3.55
CA ARG A 102 7.45 -10.19 -3.26
C ARG A 102 8.06 -9.03 -4.04
N GLU A 103 9.38 -8.99 -4.13
CA GLU A 103 10.08 -7.95 -4.92
C GLU A 103 9.75 -8.07 -6.41
N THR A 104 9.75 -9.30 -6.95
CA THR A 104 9.43 -9.56 -8.35
C THR A 104 7.98 -9.20 -8.66
N LEU A 105 7.04 -9.63 -7.82
CA LEU A 105 5.62 -9.30 -7.98
C LEU A 105 5.37 -7.80 -7.84
N TYR A 106 6.06 -7.13 -6.93
CA TYR A 106 5.95 -5.67 -6.82
C TYR A 106 6.42 -4.98 -8.10
N LYS A 107 7.57 -5.36 -8.65
CA LYS A 107 8.10 -4.81 -9.91
C LYS A 107 7.14 -5.09 -11.08
N THR A 108 6.62 -6.31 -11.19
CA THR A 108 5.65 -6.68 -12.22
C THR A 108 4.36 -5.87 -12.09
N ARG A 109 3.83 -5.71 -10.87
CA ARG A 109 2.63 -4.91 -10.63
C ARG A 109 2.84 -3.44 -11.01
N THR A 110 3.98 -2.86 -10.69
CA THR A 110 4.26 -1.44 -11.00
C THR A 110 4.40 -1.15 -12.49
N SER A 111 4.49 -2.17 -13.35
CA SER A 111 4.39 -2.00 -14.80
C SER A 111 2.95 -1.90 -15.32
N ARG A 112 1.95 -2.24 -14.48
CA ARG A 112 0.53 -2.07 -14.81
C ARG A 112 0.12 -0.60 -14.73
N PRO A 113 -0.91 -0.15 -15.50
CA PRO A 113 -1.50 1.16 -15.28
C PRO A 113 -1.99 1.32 -13.84
N ALA A 114 -1.40 2.27 -13.13
CA ALA A 114 -1.77 2.52 -11.73
C ALA A 114 -3.16 3.14 -11.62
N PRO A 115 -3.92 2.86 -10.55
CA PRO A 115 -5.16 3.55 -10.26
C PRO A 115 -4.91 5.06 -10.06
N LEU A 116 -5.92 5.88 -10.35
CA LEU A 116 -5.83 7.32 -10.11
C LEU A 116 -5.69 7.58 -8.61
N ARG A 117 -4.78 8.48 -8.26
CA ARG A 117 -4.61 8.89 -6.88
C ARG A 117 -5.28 10.25 -6.65
N ASP A 118 -6.11 10.32 -5.61
CA ASP A 118 -6.65 11.58 -5.12
C ASP A 118 -5.59 12.30 -4.28
N ASN A 119 -4.98 13.29 -4.87
CA ASN A 119 -3.88 14.06 -4.26
C ASN A 119 -4.35 15.12 -3.25
N LYS A 120 -5.62 15.10 -2.82
CA LYS A 120 -6.06 15.94 -1.70
C LYS A 120 -5.37 15.49 -0.41
N VAL A 121 -4.97 16.45 0.38
CA VAL A 121 -4.50 16.26 1.74
C VAL A 121 -5.63 16.66 2.68
N LEU A 122 -6.16 15.70 3.43
CA LEU A 122 -7.20 15.92 4.44
C LEU A 122 -6.55 16.12 5.80
N THR A 123 -6.83 17.24 6.44
CA THR A 123 -6.14 17.64 7.69
C THR A 123 -6.36 16.63 8.81
N SER A 124 -7.60 16.16 9.02
CA SER A 124 -7.92 15.18 10.07
C SER A 124 -7.23 13.83 9.83
N TRP A 125 -7.26 13.31 8.61
CA TRP A 125 -6.61 12.05 8.27
C TRP A 125 -5.09 12.14 8.39
N ASN A 126 -4.52 13.27 8.04
CA ASN A 126 -3.09 13.52 8.25
C ASN A 126 -2.75 13.56 9.74
N GLY A 127 -3.60 14.15 10.58
CA GLY A 127 -3.42 14.12 12.04
C GLY A 127 -3.35 12.69 12.59
N LEU A 128 -4.26 11.81 12.15
CA LEU A 128 -4.23 10.38 12.52
C LEU A 128 -2.95 9.69 12.03
N MET A 129 -2.55 9.94 10.80
CA MET A 129 -1.34 9.33 10.23
C MET A 129 -0.06 9.86 10.88
N ILE A 130 0.02 11.15 11.23
CA ILE A 130 1.10 11.74 12.01
C ILE A 130 1.25 11.00 13.35
N SER A 131 0.12 10.79 14.06
CA SER A 131 0.12 10.04 15.32
C SER A 131 0.60 8.60 15.14
N ALA A 132 0.16 7.92 14.08
CA ALA A 132 0.59 6.56 13.78
C ALA A 132 2.10 6.46 13.48
N PHE A 133 2.65 7.37 12.69
CA PHE A 133 4.09 7.42 12.40
C PHE A 133 4.92 7.76 13.65
N ALA A 134 4.46 8.73 14.47
CA ALA A 134 5.15 9.09 15.70
C ALA A 134 5.20 7.92 16.69
N GLN A 135 4.08 7.21 16.90
CA GLN A 135 4.05 6.03 17.76
C GLN A 135 4.92 4.88 17.19
N ALA A 136 4.83 4.64 15.88
CA ALA A 136 5.64 3.61 15.25
C ALA A 136 7.15 3.88 15.34
N SER A 137 7.55 5.15 15.31
CA SER A 137 8.96 5.54 15.54
C SER A 137 9.48 5.02 16.88
N LEU A 138 8.69 5.19 17.94
CA LEU A 138 9.05 4.76 19.31
C LEU A 138 9.01 3.24 19.45
N ILE A 139 7.94 2.60 18.94
CA ILE A 139 7.70 1.16 19.15
C ILE A 139 8.66 0.29 18.31
N LEU A 140 8.98 0.75 17.10
CA LEU A 140 9.79 -0.02 16.12
C LEU A 140 11.25 0.43 16.08
N ASP A 141 11.64 1.39 16.94
CA ASP A 141 12.97 2.01 16.94
C ASP A 141 13.39 2.52 15.53
N ARG A 142 12.48 3.29 14.92
CA ARG A 142 12.61 3.83 13.56
C ARG A 142 12.53 5.36 13.58
N PRO A 143 13.63 6.08 13.78
CA PRO A 143 13.65 7.54 13.86
C PRO A 143 13.20 8.22 12.56
N ASP A 144 13.38 7.59 11.41
CA ASP A 144 12.88 8.05 10.11
C ASP A 144 11.35 8.22 10.09
N TYR A 145 10.61 7.44 10.86
CA TYR A 145 9.16 7.63 11.01
C TYR A 145 8.81 8.89 11.80
N ALA A 146 9.62 9.31 12.79
CA ALA A 146 9.45 10.59 13.46
C ALA A 146 9.71 11.77 12.52
N GLU A 147 10.74 11.68 11.66
CA GLU A 147 11.02 12.68 10.64
C GLU A 147 9.84 12.81 9.67
N ARG A 148 9.24 11.67 9.27
CA ARG A 148 8.06 11.64 8.40
C ARG A 148 6.84 12.29 9.04
N ALA A 149 6.57 11.99 10.32
CA ALA A 149 5.50 12.63 11.09
C ALA A 149 5.70 14.14 11.19
N THR A 150 6.94 14.57 11.48
CA THR A 150 7.31 15.98 11.58
C THR A 150 7.13 16.71 10.25
N ALA A 151 7.54 16.13 9.13
CA ALA A 151 7.34 16.67 7.80
C ALA A 151 5.86 16.89 7.48
N ALA A 152 5.02 15.91 7.82
CA ALA A 152 3.57 16.01 7.61
C ALA A 152 2.91 17.06 8.51
N ALA A 153 3.32 17.17 9.77
CA ALA A 153 2.84 18.20 10.68
C ALA A 153 3.24 19.61 10.18
N ASN A 154 4.49 19.79 9.77
CA ASN A 154 4.96 21.06 9.21
C ASN A 154 4.22 21.44 7.93
N PHE A 155 3.94 20.47 7.05
CA PHE A 155 3.11 20.70 5.87
C PHE A 155 1.74 21.27 6.24
N LEU A 156 1.03 20.64 7.18
CA LEU A 156 -0.29 21.12 7.61
C LEU A 156 -0.23 22.54 8.19
N LEU A 157 0.74 22.80 9.07
CA LEU A 157 0.88 24.11 9.73
C LEU A 157 1.27 25.22 8.74
N THR A 158 1.99 24.88 7.68
CA THR A 158 2.47 25.86 6.69
C THR A 158 1.50 26.05 5.53
N HIS A 159 0.93 24.96 5.00
CA HIS A 159 0.16 24.97 3.76
C HIS A 159 -1.35 24.78 3.94
N SER A 160 -1.79 24.20 5.05
CA SER A 160 -3.22 24.01 5.32
C SER A 160 -3.78 25.03 6.33
N ARG A 161 -3.00 26.01 6.74
CA ARG A 161 -3.41 27.07 7.66
C ARG A 161 -3.61 28.39 6.91
N VAL A 162 -4.80 29.00 7.06
CA VAL A 162 -5.18 30.28 6.47
C VAL A 162 -5.79 31.15 7.58
N ASP A 163 -5.30 32.38 7.73
CA ASP A 163 -5.75 33.34 8.77
C ASP A 163 -5.71 32.72 10.18
N GLY A 164 -4.65 31.96 10.48
CA GLY A 164 -4.47 31.34 11.78
C GLY A 164 -5.29 30.05 12.02
N GLN A 165 -6.18 29.67 11.11
CA GLN A 165 -7.06 28.51 11.22
C GLN A 165 -6.68 27.41 10.24
N LEU A 166 -6.68 26.16 10.69
CA LEU A 166 -6.53 25.01 9.81
C LEU A 166 -7.75 24.88 8.90
N ARG A 167 -7.49 24.52 7.65
CA ARG A 167 -8.49 24.18 6.66
C ARG A 167 -8.63 22.66 6.56
N ARG A 168 -9.80 22.19 6.17
CA ARG A 168 -10.10 20.75 6.07
C ARG A 168 -9.29 20.07 4.99
N THR A 169 -9.13 20.73 3.84
CA THR A 169 -8.50 20.15 2.66
C THR A 169 -7.42 21.06 2.10
N HIS A 170 -6.34 20.47 1.61
CA HIS A 170 -5.36 21.12 0.75
C HIS A 170 -5.26 20.35 -0.56
N ALA A 171 -5.42 21.03 -1.70
CA ALA A 171 -5.30 20.48 -3.03
C ALA A 171 -4.89 21.57 -4.02
N ASN A 172 -4.03 21.23 -4.99
CA ASN A 172 -3.57 22.13 -6.04
C ASN A 172 -3.04 23.49 -5.49
N GLY A 173 -2.28 23.43 -4.40
CA GLY A 173 -1.70 24.61 -3.75
C GLY A 173 -2.68 25.47 -2.95
N GLN A 174 -3.91 25.01 -2.72
CA GLN A 174 -4.93 25.79 -2.03
C GLN A 174 -5.53 25.02 -0.85
N ALA A 175 -5.56 25.68 0.31
CA ALA A 175 -6.27 25.20 1.49
C ALA A 175 -7.72 25.74 1.49
N ARG A 176 -8.69 24.84 1.63
CA ARG A 176 -10.14 25.15 1.51
C ARG A 176 -10.93 24.48 2.62
N ILE A 177 -12.15 25.00 2.81
CA ILE A 177 -13.14 24.52 3.76
C ILE A 177 -12.60 24.62 5.20
N ASN A 178 -13.39 25.14 6.11
CA ASN A 178 -13.00 25.19 7.52
C ASN A 178 -12.86 23.76 8.07
N ALA A 179 -11.81 23.54 8.84
CA ALA A 179 -11.64 22.27 9.54
C ALA A 179 -12.67 22.12 10.66
N TYR A 180 -13.07 20.90 10.94
CA TYR A 180 -13.88 20.53 12.08
C TYR A 180 -13.00 19.86 13.13
N LEU A 181 -13.53 19.77 14.33
CA LEU A 181 -13.01 18.93 15.39
C LEU A 181 -13.69 17.54 15.24
N ASP A 182 -13.11 16.67 14.43
CA ASP A 182 -13.59 15.29 14.15
C ASP A 182 -12.45 14.28 14.29
#